data_f0ed2bfb9b5963cf131c6bcb16aab5c7
#
_entry.id   f0ed2bfb9b5963cf131c6bcb16aab5c7
#
_cell.length_a   1.000
_cell.length_b   1.000
_cell.length_c   1.000
_cell.angle_alpha   90.00
_cell.angle_beta   90.00
_cell.angle_gamma   90.00
#
_symmetry.space_group_name_H-M   'P 1'
#
loop_
_entity.id
_entity.type
_entity.pdbx_description
1 polymer ?
#
loop_
_entity_poly.entity_id
_entity_poly.type
_entity_poly.pdbx_seq_one_letter_code
_entity_poly.pdbx_strand_id
1 'polypeptide(L)'
;MSRVLLAAIGAAFAAALVSTTVFVVDQQHYAVMYSFGALRGDVLGPGLGIKAPPPLQSVVYLDRRLQTLDAGGGERFLTAERKELLVDAFVKWKIVDPRQYAIAFGSTPERGNERLSQLVRNALATEIAKRNLADVLAGGKRADVAAAVRSDLVQEARDIGVQIADLHLRRVDFPDPIAGVVYDRMKAARLRHANEVRATGVAEAEQIRSDAERQRSEILTTAQRDAETIKGEGDAQASQIYAQSFGKNPEFYRFYRSMEAYKATFKGRNDVLVLDSNSEFFKYFRGPGAGK
;
A
#
# COMPACT_ATOMS: atom_id res chain seq x y z
N MET A 1 -73.95 -37.02 42.86
CA MET A 1 -72.93 -35.95 42.66
C MET A 1 -71.60 -36.48 42.18
N SER A 2 -71.16 -37.67 42.52
CA SER A 2 -69.83 -38.20 42.22
C SER A 2 -69.55 -38.51 40.71
N ARG A 3 -70.58 -39.02 39.95
CA ARG A 3 -70.38 -39.38 38.54
C ARG A 3 -70.26 -38.17 37.60
N VAL A 4 -71.02 -37.14 37.84
CA VAL A 4 -70.95 -35.85 37.05
C VAL A 4 -69.64 -35.17 37.35
N LEU A 5 -69.17 -35.14 38.59
CA LEU A 5 -67.92 -34.52 38.98
C LEU A 5 -66.72 -35.28 38.37
N LEU A 6 -66.76 -36.60 38.33
CA LEU A 6 -65.73 -37.43 37.67
C LEU A 6 -65.71 -37.18 36.16
N ALA A 7 -66.89 -37.10 35.52
CA ALA A 7 -67.00 -36.80 34.11
C ALA A 7 -66.50 -35.39 33.78
N ALA A 8 -66.77 -34.38 34.61
CA ALA A 8 -66.29 -33.07 34.46
C ALA A 8 -64.76 -32.99 34.65
N ILE A 9 -64.20 -33.67 35.63
CA ILE A 9 -62.73 -33.76 35.80
C ILE A 9 -62.08 -34.45 34.61
N GLY A 10 -62.65 -35.54 34.10
CA GLY A 10 -62.17 -36.24 32.92
C GLY A 10 -62.19 -35.42 31.68
N ALA A 11 -63.28 -34.65 31.45
CA ALA A 11 -63.36 -33.73 30.34
C ALA A 11 -62.38 -32.56 30.44
N ALA A 12 -62.18 -32.00 31.62
CA ALA A 12 -61.17 -30.95 31.85
C ALA A 12 -59.73 -31.50 31.62
N PHE A 13 -59.44 -32.72 32.06
CA PHE A 13 -58.16 -33.35 31.83
C PHE A 13 -57.93 -33.65 30.35
N ALA A 14 -58.94 -34.14 29.63
CA ALA A 14 -58.87 -34.37 28.20
C ALA A 14 -58.70 -33.04 27.42
N ALA A 15 -59.39 -32.01 27.78
CA ALA A 15 -59.20 -30.67 27.22
C ALA A 15 -57.81 -30.11 27.46
N ALA A 16 -57.28 -30.27 28.67
CA ALA A 16 -55.91 -29.88 29.01
C ALA A 16 -54.87 -30.69 28.20
N LEU A 17 -55.07 -32.00 28.00
CA LEU A 17 -54.21 -32.79 27.14
C LEU A 17 -54.24 -32.36 25.70
N VAL A 18 -55.43 -32.09 25.15
CA VAL A 18 -55.59 -31.60 23.76
C VAL A 18 -54.91 -30.22 23.61
N SER A 19 -55.03 -29.32 24.59
CA SER A 19 -54.42 -28.00 24.59
C SER A 19 -52.89 -28.07 24.57
N THR A 20 -52.27 -29.09 25.19
CA THR A 20 -50.80 -29.24 25.19
C THR A 20 -50.29 -30.00 23.97
N THR A 21 -51.17 -30.54 23.13
CA THR A 21 -50.81 -31.37 21.96
C THR A 21 -50.64 -30.51 20.70
N VAL A 22 -51.34 -29.40 20.59
CA VAL A 22 -51.27 -28.52 19.45
C VAL A 22 -50.27 -27.41 19.71
N PHE A 23 -49.39 -27.15 18.76
CA PHE A 23 -48.45 -26.03 18.78
C PHE A 23 -48.37 -25.34 17.44
N VAL A 24 -47.94 -24.08 17.43
CA VAL A 24 -47.79 -23.25 16.22
C VAL A 24 -46.32 -22.98 16.01
N VAL A 25 -45.87 -23.19 14.79
CA VAL A 25 -44.51 -22.82 14.36
C VAL A 25 -44.59 -21.54 13.55
N ASP A 26 -43.90 -20.52 14.04
CA ASP A 26 -43.78 -19.22 13.34
C ASP A 26 -42.94 -19.37 12.09
N GLN A 27 -43.13 -18.43 11.13
CA GLN A 27 -42.36 -18.41 9.87
C GLN A 27 -40.85 -18.19 10.08
N GLN A 28 -40.46 -17.69 11.23
CA GLN A 28 -39.08 -17.38 11.60
C GLN A 28 -38.36 -18.60 12.21
N HIS A 29 -39.07 -19.68 12.51
CA HIS A 29 -38.52 -20.83 13.21
C HIS A 29 -38.75 -22.14 12.43
N TYR A 30 -37.86 -23.08 12.66
CA TYR A 30 -38.08 -24.51 12.42
C TYR A 30 -38.42 -25.16 13.75
N ALA A 31 -39.34 -26.14 13.74
CA ALA A 31 -39.64 -26.94 14.92
C ALA A 31 -39.04 -28.34 14.74
N VAL A 32 -38.21 -28.73 15.66
CA VAL A 32 -37.59 -30.07 15.71
C VAL A 32 -38.16 -30.82 16.87
N MET A 33 -38.70 -32.05 16.62
CA MET A 33 -39.33 -32.86 17.62
C MET A 33 -38.37 -33.91 18.21
N TYR A 34 -38.30 -33.92 19.52
CA TYR A 34 -37.55 -34.93 20.30
C TYR A 34 -38.54 -35.84 21.04
N SER A 35 -38.38 -37.15 20.90
CA SER A 35 -39.10 -38.14 21.66
C SER A 35 -38.15 -38.83 22.61
N PHE A 36 -38.40 -38.74 23.93
CA PHE A 36 -37.54 -39.30 24.97
C PHE A 36 -36.06 -38.88 24.86
N GLY A 37 -35.82 -37.64 24.45
CA GLY A 37 -34.46 -37.09 24.28
C GLY A 37 -33.75 -37.48 22.97
N ALA A 38 -34.36 -38.34 22.14
CA ALA A 38 -33.84 -38.70 20.83
C ALA A 38 -34.59 -37.95 19.71
N LEU A 39 -33.85 -37.54 18.68
CA LEU A 39 -34.44 -36.97 17.47
C LEU A 39 -35.22 -38.05 16.71
N ARG A 40 -36.52 -38.03 16.78
CA ARG A 40 -37.39 -39.06 16.15
C ARG A 40 -38.43 -38.51 15.15
N GLY A 41 -38.61 -37.22 15.11
CA GLY A 41 -39.59 -36.57 14.25
C GLY A 41 -39.00 -35.94 13.00
N ASP A 42 -39.87 -35.64 12.07
CA ASP A 42 -39.54 -34.80 10.94
C ASP A 42 -39.41 -33.33 11.39
N VAL A 43 -38.62 -32.58 10.68
CA VAL A 43 -38.52 -31.14 10.88
C VAL A 43 -39.80 -30.50 10.38
N LEU A 44 -40.51 -29.81 11.23
CA LEU A 44 -41.73 -29.08 10.85
C LEU A 44 -41.38 -27.66 10.47
N GLY A 45 -41.83 -27.29 9.29
CA GLY A 45 -41.83 -25.92 8.82
C GLY A 45 -42.94 -25.09 9.51
N PRO A 46 -43.09 -23.81 9.06
CA PRO A 46 -44.14 -22.93 9.59
C PRO A 46 -45.53 -23.51 9.43
N GLY A 47 -46.33 -23.44 10.46
CA GLY A 47 -47.72 -23.98 10.47
C GLY A 47 -48.15 -24.55 11.79
N LEU A 48 -49.27 -25.27 11.73
CA LEU A 48 -49.80 -26.01 12.88
C LEU A 48 -49.14 -27.39 12.99
N GLY A 49 -48.60 -27.69 14.13
CA GLY A 49 -48.01 -28.98 14.47
C GLY A 49 -48.75 -29.69 15.60
N ILE A 50 -48.68 -31.03 15.60
CA ILE A 50 -49.24 -31.88 16.65
C ILE A 50 -48.10 -32.63 17.31
N LYS A 51 -48.03 -32.62 18.64
CA LYS A 51 -47.06 -33.36 19.43
C LYS A 51 -47.74 -34.17 20.52
N ALA A 52 -47.13 -35.24 20.98
CA ALA A 52 -47.59 -35.94 22.15
C ALA A 52 -47.35 -35.07 23.40
N PRO A 53 -48.23 -35.21 24.43
CA PRO A 53 -48.08 -34.42 25.64
C PRO A 53 -46.76 -34.67 26.35
N PRO A 54 -46.19 -33.66 27.03
CA PRO A 54 -44.98 -33.83 27.83
C PRO A 54 -45.23 -34.91 28.93
N PRO A 55 -44.26 -35.78 29.28
CA PRO A 55 -42.83 -35.79 28.88
C PRO A 55 -42.48 -36.60 27.63
N LEU A 56 -43.47 -37.10 26.89
CA LEU A 56 -43.23 -38.01 25.75
C LEU A 56 -42.53 -37.33 24.59
N GLN A 57 -42.93 -36.12 24.25
CA GLN A 57 -42.34 -35.33 23.18
C GLN A 57 -42.07 -33.89 23.62
N SER A 58 -40.91 -33.37 23.25
CA SER A 58 -40.54 -31.98 23.34
C SER A 58 -40.25 -31.38 21.97
N VAL A 59 -40.54 -30.10 21.81
CA VAL A 59 -40.29 -29.35 20.60
C VAL A 59 -39.25 -28.30 20.89
N VAL A 60 -38.18 -28.24 20.06
CA VAL A 60 -37.17 -27.22 20.11
C VAL A 60 -37.32 -26.33 18.87
N TYR A 61 -37.39 -25.03 19.09
CA TYR A 61 -37.48 -24.07 18.02
C TYR A 61 -36.09 -23.59 17.62
N LEU A 62 -35.75 -23.71 16.35
CA LEU A 62 -34.49 -23.23 15.79
C LEU A 62 -34.75 -21.97 14.92
N ASP A 63 -34.06 -20.89 15.19
CA ASP A 63 -34.20 -19.67 14.44
C ASP A 63 -33.63 -19.81 13.01
N ARG A 64 -34.47 -19.54 12.03
CA ARG A 64 -34.20 -19.63 10.58
C ARG A 64 -33.53 -18.37 10.04
N ARG A 65 -33.64 -17.27 10.77
CA ARG A 65 -33.12 -15.96 10.34
C ARG A 65 -31.61 -15.97 10.26
N LEU A 66 -31.09 -14.95 9.58
CA LEU A 66 -29.67 -14.68 9.56
C LEU A 66 -29.22 -14.21 10.95
N GLN A 67 -28.36 -14.98 11.58
CA GLN A 67 -27.80 -14.72 12.88
C GLN A 67 -26.38 -14.16 12.74
N THR A 68 -25.95 -13.36 13.71
CA THR A 68 -24.59 -12.85 13.78
C THR A 68 -23.89 -13.48 14.97
N LEU A 69 -22.75 -14.08 14.72
CA LEU A 69 -21.86 -14.62 15.72
C LEU A 69 -20.62 -13.73 15.80
N ASP A 70 -20.34 -13.18 16.97
CA ASP A 70 -19.07 -12.54 17.26
C ASP A 70 -18.03 -13.64 17.58
N ALA A 71 -17.11 -13.84 16.65
CA ALA A 71 -16.05 -14.82 16.80
C ALA A 71 -14.76 -14.10 17.17
N GLY A 72 -14.58 -13.84 18.46
CA GLY A 72 -13.37 -13.31 19.03
C GLY A 72 -13.44 -11.82 19.39
N GLY A 73 -13.86 -11.52 20.62
CA GLY A 73 -13.63 -10.20 21.21
C GLY A 73 -12.16 -10.05 21.64
N GLY A 74 -11.25 -9.74 20.69
CA GLY A 74 -9.82 -9.54 20.99
C GLY A 74 -9.03 -10.83 21.17
N GLU A 75 -9.31 -11.87 20.39
CA GLU A 75 -8.49 -13.09 20.41
C GLU A 75 -7.13 -12.87 19.75
N ARG A 76 -6.11 -13.52 20.32
CA ARG A 76 -4.72 -13.42 19.85
C ARG A 76 -4.43 -14.50 18.83
N PHE A 77 -3.97 -14.09 17.67
CA PHE A 77 -3.54 -14.97 16.60
C PHE A 77 -2.07 -14.73 16.26
N LEU A 78 -1.36 -15.80 15.91
CA LEU A 78 0.05 -15.76 15.57
C LEU A 78 0.20 -15.74 14.04
N THR A 79 0.95 -14.77 13.51
CA THR A 79 1.27 -14.69 12.07
C THR A 79 2.43 -15.62 11.68
N ALA A 80 2.67 -15.78 10.37
CA ALA A 80 3.85 -16.50 9.84
C ALA A 80 5.19 -15.97 10.40
N GLU A 81 5.25 -14.67 10.71
CA GLU A 81 6.41 -14.01 11.32
C GLU A 81 6.49 -14.19 12.85
N ARG A 82 5.64 -15.02 13.45
CA ARG A 82 5.52 -15.23 14.91
C ARG A 82 5.21 -13.94 15.69
N LYS A 83 4.41 -13.04 15.08
CA LYS A 83 3.92 -11.84 15.76
C LYS A 83 2.47 -12.04 16.14
N GLU A 84 2.14 -11.65 17.37
CA GLU A 84 0.77 -11.69 17.87
C GLU A 84 -0.06 -10.53 17.32
N LEU A 85 -1.26 -10.87 16.86
CA LEU A 85 -2.29 -9.90 16.44
C LEU A 85 -3.57 -10.15 17.24
N LEU A 86 -4.23 -9.07 17.61
CA LEU A 86 -5.61 -9.08 18.08
C LEU A 86 -6.53 -8.95 16.88
N VAL A 87 -7.38 -9.96 16.68
CA VAL A 87 -8.31 -9.95 15.54
C VAL A 87 -9.73 -10.11 16.07
N ASP A 88 -10.59 -9.16 15.70
CA ASP A 88 -12.02 -9.24 15.91
C ASP A 88 -12.70 -9.59 14.59
N ALA A 89 -13.47 -10.67 14.59
CA ALA A 89 -14.23 -11.10 13.43
C ALA A 89 -15.68 -11.36 13.80
N PHE A 90 -16.57 -11.13 12.85
CA PHE A 90 -17.95 -11.55 12.97
C PHE A 90 -18.37 -12.36 11.75
N VAL A 91 -19.26 -13.31 12.01
CA VAL A 91 -19.79 -14.24 11.02
C VAL A 91 -21.30 -14.10 10.97
N LYS A 92 -21.85 -13.96 9.77
CA LYS A 92 -23.29 -14.05 9.53
C LYS A 92 -23.60 -15.44 9.01
N TRP A 93 -24.49 -16.13 9.68
CA TRP A 93 -24.84 -17.50 9.40
C TRP A 93 -26.33 -17.77 9.56
N LYS A 94 -26.82 -18.83 8.96
CA LYS A 94 -28.20 -19.31 9.09
C LYS A 94 -28.28 -20.82 9.05
N ILE A 95 -29.29 -21.37 9.67
CA ILE A 95 -29.58 -22.80 9.64
C ILE A 95 -30.28 -23.12 8.31
N VAL A 96 -29.70 -24.04 7.53
CA VAL A 96 -30.27 -24.51 6.25
C VAL A 96 -30.83 -25.92 6.41
N ASP A 97 -30.11 -26.79 7.10
CA ASP A 97 -30.59 -28.12 7.44
C ASP A 97 -30.78 -28.22 8.96
N PRO A 98 -32.00 -27.99 9.46
CA PRO A 98 -32.29 -28.05 10.89
C PRO A 98 -32.20 -29.48 11.44
N ARG A 99 -32.32 -30.54 10.62
CA ARG A 99 -32.14 -31.93 11.04
C ARG A 99 -30.69 -32.24 11.37
N GLN A 100 -29.76 -31.87 10.47
CA GLN A 100 -28.33 -32.06 10.73
C GLN A 100 -27.87 -31.21 11.90
N TYR A 101 -28.36 -29.97 12.00
CA TYR A 101 -28.07 -29.09 13.14
C TYR A 101 -28.52 -29.71 14.46
N ALA A 102 -29.74 -30.27 14.51
CA ALA A 102 -30.28 -30.93 15.68
C ALA A 102 -29.52 -32.22 16.04
N ILE A 103 -29.02 -32.97 15.07
CA ILE A 103 -28.16 -34.15 15.30
C ILE A 103 -26.82 -33.73 15.91
N ALA A 104 -26.23 -32.67 15.36
CA ALA A 104 -24.91 -32.20 15.82
C ALA A 104 -24.93 -31.57 17.22
N PHE A 105 -25.99 -30.81 17.55
CA PHE A 105 -26.02 -29.98 18.78
C PHE A 105 -27.11 -30.41 19.78
N GLY A 106 -28.00 -31.30 19.39
CA GLY A 106 -29.08 -31.76 20.25
C GLY A 106 -30.14 -30.67 20.46
N SER A 107 -30.73 -30.71 21.67
CA SER A 107 -31.82 -29.81 22.05
C SER A 107 -31.35 -28.42 22.53
N THR A 108 -30.05 -28.13 22.51
CA THR A 108 -29.47 -26.90 23.09
C THR A 108 -28.86 -26.04 22.03
N PRO A 109 -29.56 -25.00 21.50
CA PRO A 109 -29.08 -24.14 20.42
C PRO A 109 -27.75 -23.41 20.73
N GLU A 110 -27.50 -23.13 22.02
CA GLU A 110 -26.31 -22.41 22.49
C GLU A 110 -25.00 -23.15 22.14
N ARG A 111 -25.04 -24.50 22.18
CA ARG A 111 -23.90 -25.37 21.81
C ARG A 111 -23.50 -25.17 20.34
N GLY A 112 -24.46 -24.84 19.49
CA GLY A 112 -24.21 -24.51 18.08
C GLY A 112 -23.35 -23.28 17.91
N ASN A 113 -23.67 -22.22 18.67
CA ASN A 113 -22.90 -21.00 18.69
C ASN A 113 -21.46 -21.20 19.18
N GLU A 114 -21.29 -21.97 20.27
CA GLU A 114 -19.97 -22.27 20.81
C GLU A 114 -19.11 -23.06 19.81
N ARG A 115 -19.69 -24.10 19.20
CA ARG A 115 -18.98 -24.93 18.23
C ARG A 115 -18.61 -24.14 16.97
N LEU A 116 -19.55 -23.35 16.46
CA LEU A 116 -19.32 -22.49 15.29
C LEU A 116 -18.23 -21.44 15.59
N SER A 117 -18.25 -20.86 16.78
CA SER A 117 -17.18 -19.95 17.24
C SER A 117 -15.82 -20.65 17.25
N GLN A 118 -15.72 -21.89 17.74
CA GLN A 118 -14.47 -22.66 17.70
C GLN A 118 -13.99 -22.94 16.27
N LEU A 119 -14.91 -23.33 15.35
CA LEU A 119 -14.57 -23.56 13.94
C LEU A 119 -14.02 -22.29 13.27
N VAL A 120 -14.70 -21.18 13.50
CA VAL A 120 -14.26 -19.87 12.95
C VAL A 120 -12.90 -19.47 13.50
N ARG A 121 -12.66 -19.65 14.80
CA ARG A 121 -11.35 -19.37 15.41
C ARG A 121 -10.24 -20.23 14.83
N ASN A 122 -10.48 -21.51 14.66
CA ASN A 122 -9.50 -22.44 14.11
C ASN A 122 -9.16 -22.09 12.64
N ALA A 123 -10.16 -21.78 11.84
CA ALA A 123 -9.96 -21.36 10.45
C ALA A 123 -9.21 -20.02 10.35
N LEU A 124 -9.57 -19.05 11.21
CA LEU A 124 -8.84 -17.78 11.32
C LEU A 124 -7.38 -17.99 11.73
N ALA A 125 -7.14 -18.83 12.75
CA ALA A 125 -5.79 -19.15 13.19
C ALA A 125 -4.95 -19.77 12.07
N THR A 126 -5.52 -20.71 11.32
CA THR A 126 -4.86 -21.39 10.21
C THR A 126 -4.51 -20.41 9.07
N GLU A 127 -5.44 -19.57 8.69
CA GLU A 127 -5.23 -18.61 7.59
C GLU A 127 -4.30 -17.45 7.98
N ILE A 128 -4.40 -16.94 9.21
CA ILE A 128 -3.50 -15.88 9.69
C ILE A 128 -2.07 -16.41 9.85
N ALA A 129 -1.89 -17.66 10.29
CA ALA A 129 -0.57 -18.27 10.42
C ALA A 129 0.18 -18.46 9.08
N LYS A 130 -0.53 -18.54 7.97
CA LYS A 130 0.06 -18.63 6.62
C LYS A 130 0.49 -17.25 6.06
N ARG A 131 0.06 -16.17 6.66
CA ARG A 131 0.21 -14.82 6.09
C ARG A 131 1.19 -13.96 6.87
N ASN A 132 1.82 -13.02 6.14
CA ASN A 132 2.69 -12.02 6.75
C ASN A 132 1.87 -10.91 7.40
N LEU A 133 2.44 -10.26 8.39
CA LEU A 133 1.84 -9.14 9.10
C LEU A 133 1.32 -8.04 8.17
N ALA A 134 2.12 -7.67 7.17
CA ALA A 134 1.76 -6.63 6.21
C ALA A 134 0.49 -6.97 5.41
N ASP A 135 0.29 -8.23 5.06
CA ASP A 135 -0.88 -8.69 4.30
C ASP A 135 -2.16 -8.67 5.13
N VAL A 136 -2.07 -8.96 6.42
CA VAL A 136 -3.22 -8.95 7.33
C VAL A 136 -3.61 -7.53 7.74
N LEU A 137 -2.63 -6.63 7.92
CA LEU A 137 -2.88 -5.22 8.27
C LEU A 137 -3.33 -4.37 7.07
N ALA A 138 -2.91 -4.71 5.85
CA ALA A 138 -3.30 -3.97 4.65
C ALA A 138 -4.80 -4.08 4.40
N GLY A 139 -5.51 -2.96 4.47
CA GLY A 139 -6.97 -2.90 4.37
C GLY A 139 -7.55 -3.55 3.10
N GLY A 140 -6.83 -3.50 1.97
CA GLY A 140 -7.24 -4.13 0.71
C GLY A 140 -7.16 -5.66 0.71
N LYS A 141 -6.28 -6.26 1.51
CA LYS A 141 -6.10 -7.72 1.59
C LYS A 141 -6.92 -8.40 2.70
N ARG A 142 -7.57 -7.64 3.58
CA ARG A 142 -8.45 -8.20 4.61
C ARG A 142 -9.65 -8.95 4.02
N ALA A 143 -10.19 -8.46 2.91
CA ALA A 143 -11.27 -9.13 2.19
C ALA A 143 -10.82 -10.49 1.65
N ASP A 144 -9.59 -10.62 1.16
CA ASP A 144 -9.04 -11.87 0.66
C ASP A 144 -8.83 -12.88 1.81
N VAL A 145 -8.41 -12.41 2.99
CA VAL A 145 -8.32 -13.24 4.20
C VAL A 145 -9.70 -13.76 4.59
N ALA A 146 -10.69 -12.87 4.65
CA ALA A 146 -12.06 -13.22 4.99
C ALA A 146 -12.67 -14.20 3.99
N ALA A 147 -12.42 -14.04 2.69
CA ALA A 147 -12.87 -14.94 1.63
C ALA A 147 -12.22 -16.33 1.75
N ALA A 148 -10.92 -16.41 2.04
CA ALA A 148 -10.21 -17.66 2.24
C ALA A 148 -10.75 -18.42 3.45
N VAL A 149 -10.88 -17.74 4.60
CA VAL A 149 -11.48 -18.33 5.82
C VAL A 149 -12.90 -18.82 5.56
N ARG A 150 -13.69 -18.03 4.82
CA ARG A 150 -15.06 -18.45 4.47
C ARG A 150 -15.07 -19.70 3.60
N SER A 151 -14.15 -19.82 2.61
CA SER A 151 -14.08 -21.01 1.76
C SER A 151 -13.72 -22.27 2.54
N ASP A 152 -12.80 -22.17 3.50
CA ASP A 152 -12.40 -23.29 4.35
C ASP A 152 -13.55 -23.73 5.26
N LEU A 153 -14.31 -22.78 5.77
CA LEU A 153 -15.45 -23.06 6.68
C LEU A 153 -16.69 -23.62 5.98
N VAL A 154 -16.85 -23.41 4.66
CA VAL A 154 -18.08 -23.81 3.93
C VAL A 154 -18.37 -25.30 4.08
N GLN A 155 -17.36 -26.15 3.97
CA GLN A 155 -17.54 -27.59 4.05
C GLN A 155 -17.91 -28.03 5.47
N GLU A 156 -17.13 -27.59 6.46
CA GLU A 156 -17.38 -27.94 7.87
C GLU A 156 -18.73 -27.39 8.37
N ALA A 157 -19.14 -26.20 7.91
CA ALA A 157 -20.42 -25.60 8.24
C ALA A 157 -21.59 -26.40 7.62
N ARG A 158 -21.43 -26.91 6.40
CA ARG A 158 -22.45 -27.79 5.76
C ARG A 158 -22.66 -29.08 6.53
N ASP A 159 -21.62 -29.70 7.05
CA ASP A 159 -21.67 -30.94 7.77
C ASP A 159 -22.49 -30.82 9.08
N ILE A 160 -22.59 -29.61 9.62
CA ILE A 160 -23.43 -29.29 10.79
C ILE A 160 -24.77 -28.62 10.44
N GLY A 161 -25.14 -28.59 9.16
CA GLY A 161 -26.41 -28.03 8.68
C GLY A 161 -26.50 -26.51 8.69
N VAL A 162 -25.35 -25.80 8.69
CA VAL A 162 -25.25 -24.34 8.75
C VAL A 162 -24.70 -23.79 7.41
N GLN A 163 -25.21 -22.66 6.99
CA GLN A 163 -24.66 -21.89 5.89
C GLN A 163 -24.06 -20.58 6.39
N ILE A 164 -22.77 -20.38 6.13
CA ILE A 164 -22.10 -19.10 6.33
C ILE A 164 -22.46 -18.19 5.19
N ALA A 165 -23.17 -17.11 5.49
CA ALA A 165 -23.53 -16.10 4.51
C ALA A 165 -22.39 -15.13 4.25
N ASP A 166 -21.74 -14.67 5.35
CA ASP A 166 -20.69 -13.67 5.26
C ASP A 166 -19.72 -13.77 6.46
N LEU A 167 -18.48 -13.34 6.25
CA LEU A 167 -17.44 -13.26 7.28
C LEU A 167 -16.65 -11.98 7.08
N HIS A 168 -16.53 -11.18 8.12
CA HIS A 168 -15.76 -9.94 8.09
C HIS A 168 -14.81 -9.83 9.28
N LEU A 169 -13.61 -9.33 9.00
CA LEU A 169 -12.65 -8.90 10.02
C LEU A 169 -12.97 -7.45 10.40
N ARG A 170 -13.44 -7.24 11.63
CA ARG A 170 -13.81 -5.91 12.15
C ARG A 170 -12.58 -5.10 12.49
N ARG A 171 -11.67 -5.67 13.27
CA ARG A 171 -10.46 -5.02 13.76
C ARG A 171 -9.30 -5.99 13.71
N VAL A 172 -8.16 -5.48 13.27
CA VAL A 172 -6.88 -6.17 13.36
C VAL A 172 -5.90 -5.19 13.97
N ASP A 173 -5.39 -5.51 15.14
CA ASP A 173 -4.55 -4.61 15.94
C ASP A 173 -3.43 -5.37 16.65
N PHE A 174 -2.50 -4.64 17.22
CA PHE A 174 -1.48 -5.23 18.08
C PHE A 174 -1.96 -5.26 19.53
N PRO A 175 -1.53 -6.25 20.35
CA PRO A 175 -1.69 -6.19 21.79
C PRO A 175 -1.06 -4.89 22.35
N ASP A 176 -1.75 -4.21 23.25
CA ASP A 176 -1.34 -2.92 23.82
C ASP A 176 0.13 -2.86 24.30
N PRO A 177 0.67 -3.90 24.98
CA PRO A 177 2.06 -3.84 25.46
C PRO A 177 3.10 -3.79 24.37
N ILE A 178 2.77 -4.24 23.14
CA ILE A 178 3.71 -4.38 22.03
C ILE A 178 3.49 -3.31 20.97
N ALA A 179 2.30 -2.72 20.91
CA ALA A 179 1.89 -1.78 19.88
C ALA A 179 2.88 -0.60 19.75
N GLY A 180 3.24 0.06 20.85
CA GLY A 180 4.16 1.18 20.86
C GLY A 180 5.53 0.82 20.27
N VAL A 181 6.13 -0.28 20.72
CA VAL A 181 7.45 -0.73 20.25
C VAL A 181 7.44 -1.08 18.76
N VAL A 182 6.35 -1.71 18.28
CA VAL A 182 6.23 -2.05 16.86
C VAL A 182 6.07 -0.80 16.01
N TYR A 183 5.22 0.15 16.42
CA TYR A 183 5.06 1.42 15.70
C TYR A 183 6.35 2.24 15.64
N ASP A 184 7.10 2.33 16.75
CA ASP A 184 8.39 3.02 16.77
C ASP A 184 9.41 2.36 15.85
N ARG A 185 9.45 1.02 15.83
CA ARG A 185 10.31 0.27 14.91
C ARG A 185 9.93 0.48 13.45
N MET A 186 8.63 0.46 13.12
CA MET A 186 8.13 0.75 11.78
C MET A 186 8.45 2.17 11.34
N LYS A 187 8.27 3.16 12.23
CA LYS A 187 8.62 4.56 11.99
C LYS A 187 10.12 4.72 11.73
N ALA A 188 10.96 4.09 12.55
CA ALA A 188 12.41 4.11 12.36
C ALA A 188 12.85 3.42 11.04
N ALA A 189 12.20 2.32 10.66
CA ALA A 189 12.45 1.64 9.38
C ALA A 189 12.07 2.52 8.18
N ARG A 190 10.90 3.19 8.24
CA ARG A 190 10.46 4.12 7.20
C ARG A 190 11.38 5.33 7.07
N LEU A 191 11.84 5.88 8.21
CA LEU A 191 12.77 7.00 8.23
C LEU A 191 14.12 6.62 7.60
N ARG A 192 14.65 5.43 7.94
CA ARG A 192 15.87 4.90 7.32
C ARG A 192 15.73 4.77 5.81
N HIS A 193 14.66 4.14 5.34
CA HIS A 193 14.41 3.99 3.91
C HIS A 193 14.27 5.35 3.19
N ALA A 194 13.54 6.29 3.79
CA ALA A 194 13.43 7.65 3.24
C ALA A 194 14.79 8.37 3.16
N ASN A 195 15.65 8.20 4.17
CA ASN A 195 16.99 8.78 4.16
C ASN A 195 17.89 8.11 3.12
N GLU A 196 17.79 6.80 2.94
CA GLU A 196 18.49 6.05 1.89
C GLU A 196 18.12 6.56 0.50
N VAL A 197 16.82 6.66 0.19
CA VAL A 197 16.33 7.17 -1.10
C VAL A 197 16.80 8.62 -1.32
N ARG A 198 16.76 9.48 -0.29
CA ARG A 198 17.28 10.85 -0.40
C ARG A 198 18.79 10.88 -0.66
N ALA A 199 19.56 10.06 0.06
CA ALA A 199 21.01 9.98 -0.12
C ALA A 199 21.38 9.51 -1.53
N THR A 200 20.69 8.50 -2.06
CA THR A 200 20.85 8.05 -3.44
C THR A 200 20.53 9.16 -4.42
N GLY A 201 19.41 9.85 -4.25
CA GLY A 201 19.03 10.96 -5.13
C GLY A 201 20.02 12.13 -5.08
N VAL A 202 20.60 12.44 -3.93
CA VAL A 202 21.67 13.46 -3.81
C VAL A 202 22.93 13.02 -4.54
N ALA A 203 23.33 11.75 -4.38
CA ALA A 203 24.52 11.22 -5.05
C ALA A 203 24.36 11.20 -6.57
N GLU A 204 23.21 10.77 -7.08
CA GLU A 204 22.90 10.82 -8.51
C GLU A 204 22.87 12.25 -9.07
N ALA A 205 22.26 13.17 -8.34
CA ALA A 205 22.25 14.59 -8.74
C ALA A 205 23.65 15.20 -8.81
N GLU A 206 24.54 14.86 -7.86
CA GLU A 206 25.92 15.35 -7.85
C GLU A 206 26.72 14.73 -9.00
N GLN A 207 26.51 13.48 -9.31
CA GLN A 207 27.13 12.84 -10.48
C GLN A 207 26.71 13.49 -11.78
N ILE A 208 25.40 13.73 -11.97
CA ILE A 208 24.87 14.41 -13.16
C ILE A 208 25.47 15.84 -13.27
N ARG A 209 25.55 16.56 -12.15
CA ARG A 209 26.12 17.92 -12.13
C ARG A 209 27.61 17.90 -12.48
N SER A 210 28.37 16.98 -11.92
CA SER A 210 29.80 16.81 -12.19
C SER A 210 30.05 16.46 -13.66
N ASP A 211 29.27 15.56 -14.22
CA ASP A 211 29.38 15.18 -15.64
C ASP A 211 29.01 16.35 -16.56
N ALA A 212 27.97 17.11 -16.24
CA ALA A 212 27.59 18.29 -17.00
C ALA A 212 28.67 19.41 -16.96
N GLU A 213 29.26 19.63 -15.78
CA GLU A 213 30.33 20.63 -15.65
C GLU A 213 31.61 20.21 -16.38
N ARG A 214 31.94 18.91 -16.36
CA ARG A 214 33.02 18.35 -17.15
C ARG A 214 32.79 18.56 -18.65
N GLN A 215 31.60 18.22 -19.15
CA GLN A 215 31.24 18.43 -20.57
C GLN A 215 31.27 19.92 -20.93
N ARG A 216 30.74 20.80 -20.08
CA ARG A 216 30.79 22.21 -20.26
C ARG A 216 32.23 22.72 -20.36
N SER A 217 33.12 22.28 -19.45
CA SER A 217 34.53 22.65 -19.47
C SER A 217 35.23 22.17 -20.75
N GLU A 218 34.97 20.94 -21.18
CA GLU A 218 35.52 20.38 -22.40
C GLU A 218 35.08 21.13 -23.65
N ILE A 219 33.79 21.46 -23.76
CA ILE A 219 33.24 22.24 -24.86
C ILE A 219 33.88 23.64 -24.90
N LEU A 220 33.97 24.34 -23.76
CA LEU A 220 34.56 25.68 -23.68
C LEU A 220 36.06 25.66 -24.06
N THR A 221 36.81 24.70 -23.53
CA THR A 221 38.24 24.56 -23.81
C THR A 221 38.46 24.23 -25.28
N THR A 222 37.65 23.36 -25.86
CA THR A 222 37.75 23.05 -27.32
C THR A 222 37.41 24.26 -28.17
N ALA A 223 36.33 24.95 -27.88
CA ALA A 223 35.94 26.15 -28.57
C ALA A 223 36.99 27.27 -28.49
N GLN A 224 37.60 27.44 -27.32
CA GLN A 224 38.68 28.42 -27.14
C GLN A 224 39.93 28.05 -27.93
N ARG A 225 40.35 26.78 -27.90
CA ARG A 225 41.45 26.28 -28.71
C ARG A 225 41.20 26.50 -30.21
N ASP A 226 40.01 26.15 -30.66
CA ASP A 226 39.63 26.32 -32.08
C ASP A 226 39.60 27.81 -32.48
N ALA A 227 39.09 28.68 -31.61
CA ALA A 227 39.13 30.13 -31.82
C ALA A 227 40.56 30.67 -31.88
N GLU A 228 41.46 30.27 -30.99
CA GLU A 228 42.85 30.69 -31.05
C GLU A 228 43.56 30.11 -32.27
N THR A 229 43.24 28.90 -32.72
CA THR A 229 43.78 28.32 -33.98
C THR A 229 43.33 29.13 -35.18
N ILE A 230 42.03 29.42 -35.31
CA ILE A 230 41.47 30.25 -36.42
C ILE A 230 42.09 31.64 -36.41
N LYS A 231 42.22 32.23 -35.23
CA LYS A 231 42.86 33.54 -35.07
C LYS A 231 44.35 33.52 -35.51
N GLY A 232 45.09 32.48 -35.06
CA GLY A 232 46.48 32.28 -35.45
C GLY A 232 46.65 32.07 -36.94
N GLU A 233 45.78 31.28 -37.57
CA GLU A 233 45.74 31.10 -39.03
C GLU A 233 45.43 32.41 -39.75
N GLY A 234 44.46 33.17 -39.23
CA GLY A 234 44.10 34.49 -39.77
C GLY A 234 45.28 35.47 -39.68
N ASP A 235 45.93 35.53 -38.53
CA ASP A 235 47.13 36.39 -38.34
C ASP A 235 48.31 35.97 -39.25
N ALA A 236 48.52 34.66 -39.42
CA ALA A 236 49.54 34.11 -40.32
C ALA A 236 49.24 34.50 -41.81
N GLN A 237 47.97 34.29 -42.22
CA GLN A 237 47.54 34.69 -43.56
C GLN A 237 47.70 36.23 -43.81
N ALA A 238 47.26 37.00 -42.83
CA ALA A 238 47.44 38.45 -42.88
C ALA A 238 48.92 38.86 -43.02
N SER A 239 49.78 38.27 -42.20
CA SER A 239 51.23 38.50 -42.25
C SER A 239 51.83 38.06 -43.57
N GLN A 240 51.37 36.97 -44.15
CA GLN A 240 51.83 36.51 -45.46
C GLN A 240 51.39 37.45 -46.56
N ILE A 241 50.14 37.95 -46.56
CA ILE A 241 49.64 38.96 -47.53
C ILE A 241 50.43 40.25 -47.39
N TYR A 242 50.67 40.71 -46.15
CA TYR A 242 51.49 41.89 -45.91
C TYR A 242 52.91 41.70 -46.45
N ALA A 243 53.57 40.58 -46.15
CA ALA A 243 54.91 40.28 -46.66
C ALA A 243 54.99 40.29 -48.21
N GLN A 244 54.00 39.68 -48.86
CA GLN A 244 53.95 39.63 -50.33
C GLN A 244 53.66 41.01 -50.96
N SER A 245 52.78 41.82 -50.35
CA SER A 245 52.37 43.11 -50.86
C SER A 245 53.46 44.16 -50.63
N PHE A 246 54.06 44.17 -49.45
CA PHE A 246 55.05 45.21 -49.11
C PHE A 246 56.51 44.81 -49.38
N GLY A 247 56.76 43.48 -49.60
CA GLY A 247 58.10 43.03 -50.08
C GLY A 247 58.51 43.63 -51.39
N LYS A 248 57.57 44.15 -52.22
CA LYS A 248 57.85 44.86 -53.47
C LYS A 248 58.44 46.27 -53.27
N ASN A 249 58.22 46.92 -52.13
CA ASN A 249 58.80 48.22 -51.76
C ASN A 249 59.06 48.26 -50.21
N PRO A 250 60.23 47.84 -49.75
CA PRO A 250 60.54 47.75 -48.31
C PRO A 250 60.63 49.11 -47.62
N GLU A 251 60.97 50.16 -48.35
CA GLU A 251 61.04 51.55 -47.82
C GLU A 251 59.67 52.10 -47.52
N PHE A 252 58.74 51.93 -48.45
CA PHE A 252 57.34 52.32 -48.23
C PHE A 252 56.71 51.59 -47.09
N TYR A 253 56.98 50.27 -46.89
CA TYR A 253 56.48 49.46 -45.75
C TYR A 253 57.02 49.98 -44.43
N ARG A 254 58.31 50.30 -44.35
CA ARG A 254 58.89 50.86 -43.13
C ARG A 254 58.25 52.21 -42.79
N PHE A 255 58.04 53.06 -43.80
CA PHE A 255 57.32 54.30 -43.59
C PHE A 255 55.87 54.10 -43.12
N TYR A 256 55.12 53.27 -43.82
CA TYR A 256 53.74 52.95 -43.44
C TYR A 256 53.63 52.39 -42.04
N ARG A 257 54.45 51.42 -41.67
CA ARG A 257 54.49 50.82 -40.36
C ARG A 257 54.90 51.80 -39.25
N SER A 258 55.80 52.69 -39.51
CA SER A 258 56.14 53.74 -38.55
C SER A 258 54.96 54.73 -38.35
N MET A 259 54.19 55.06 -39.41
CA MET A 259 52.97 55.85 -39.27
C MET A 259 51.88 55.16 -38.49
N GLU A 260 51.72 53.86 -38.66
CA GLU A 260 50.78 53.08 -37.91
C GLU A 260 51.18 52.98 -36.45
N ALA A 261 52.46 52.78 -36.18
CA ALA A 261 53.00 52.79 -34.82
C ALA A 261 52.81 54.16 -34.14
N TYR A 262 53.00 55.25 -34.88
CA TYR A 262 52.69 56.60 -34.37
C TYR A 262 51.20 56.73 -34.02
N LYS A 263 50.30 56.33 -34.89
CA LYS A 263 48.86 56.35 -34.65
C LYS A 263 48.47 55.53 -33.39
N ALA A 264 49.11 54.38 -33.21
CA ALA A 264 48.84 53.51 -32.05
C ALA A 264 49.39 54.09 -30.74
N THR A 265 50.58 54.69 -30.81
CA THR A 265 51.26 55.26 -29.63
C THR A 265 50.62 56.55 -29.15
N PHE A 266 50.13 57.39 -30.09
CA PHE A 266 49.53 58.70 -29.77
C PHE A 266 48.00 58.70 -29.68
N LYS A 267 47.37 57.57 -29.28
CA LYS A 267 45.93 57.44 -29.10
C LYS A 267 45.41 58.08 -27.82
N GLY A 268 46.22 58.22 -26.78
CA GLY A 268 45.81 58.74 -25.49
C GLY A 268 46.17 60.26 -25.37
N ARG A 269 45.25 61.09 -24.85
CA ARG A 269 45.46 62.52 -24.59
C ARG A 269 46.39 62.77 -23.39
N ASN A 270 46.74 61.77 -22.58
CA ASN A 270 47.49 61.93 -21.36
C ASN A 270 48.78 61.09 -21.33
N ASP A 271 49.23 60.53 -22.46
CA ASP A 271 50.42 59.69 -22.47
C ASP A 271 51.68 60.59 -22.54
N VAL A 272 52.51 60.46 -21.52
CA VAL A 272 53.83 61.14 -21.51
C VAL A 272 54.85 60.13 -22.00
N LEU A 273 55.33 60.39 -23.26
CA LEU A 273 56.35 59.57 -23.84
C LEU A 273 57.72 60.24 -23.63
N VAL A 274 58.58 59.56 -22.91
CA VAL A 274 60.02 60.03 -22.80
C VAL A 274 60.82 59.24 -23.83
N LEU A 275 61.15 59.89 -24.92
CA LEU A 275 61.91 59.32 -26.02
C LEU A 275 63.11 60.10 -26.35
N ASP A 276 64.23 59.44 -26.70
CA ASP A 276 65.37 60.05 -27.25
C ASP A 276 65.05 60.59 -28.67
N SER A 277 65.28 61.87 -28.88
CA SER A 277 65.03 62.51 -30.15
C SER A 277 65.87 61.93 -31.33
N ASN A 278 66.89 61.10 -31.01
CA ASN A 278 67.79 60.49 -31.99
C ASN A 278 67.41 59.05 -32.33
N SER A 279 66.31 58.50 -31.67
CA SER A 279 65.85 57.12 -31.87
C SER A 279 65.36 56.93 -33.32
N GLU A 280 65.50 55.68 -33.77
CA GLU A 280 65.07 55.22 -35.11
C GLU A 280 63.56 55.43 -35.35
N PHE A 281 62.82 55.46 -34.18
CA PHE A 281 61.37 55.71 -34.18
C PHE A 281 60.99 57.07 -34.77
N PHE A 282 61.76 58.12 -34.61
CA PHE A 282 61.47 59.46 -35.18
C PHE A 282 62.11 59.74 -36.55
N LYS A 283 62.74 58.76 -37.20
CA LYS A 283 63.44 58.92 -38.47
C LYS A 283 62.59 59.56 -39.53
N TYR A 284 61.33 59.26 -39.67
CA TYR A 284 60.41 59.80 -40.64
C TYR A 284 59.73 61.09 -40.18
N PHE A 285 59.79 61.41 -38.89
CA PHE A 285 59.24 62.69 -38.38
C PHE A 285 60.13 63.87 -38.61
N ARG A 286 61.42 63.64 -38.86
CA ARG A 286 62.42 64.67 -39.12
C ARG A 286 62.50 65.18 -40.58
N GLY A 287 61.65 64.65 -41.48
CA GLY A 287 61.55 65.05 -42.84
C GLY A 287 62.41 64.21 -43.82
N PRO A 288 62.13 64.29 -45.15
CA PRO A 288 62.79 63.48 -46.16
C PRO A 288 64.18 63.95 -46.48
N GLY A 289 65.10 63.86 -45.55
CA GLY A 289 66.49 64.37 -45.82
C GLY A 289 67.46 64.20 -44.67
N ALA A 290 67.05 63.71 -43.53
CA ALA A 290 67.92 63.55 -42.31
C ALA A 290 68.56 62.17 -42.22
N GLY A 291 68.94 61.57 -43.32
CA GLY A 291 69.62 60.28 -43.40
C GLY A 291 70.83 60.32 -44.27
N LYS A 292 71.90 60.92 -43.79
CA LYS A 292 73.25 60.61 -44.21
C LYS A 292 74.07 60.35 -42.94
#